data_0e417bd16c0f6fb67badbd9e051d30f8
#
_entry.id   0e417bd16c0f6fb67badbd9e051d30f8
#
_cell.length_a   1.000
_cell.length_b   1.000
_cell.length_c   1.000
_cell.angle_alpha   90.00
_cell.angle_beta   90.00
_cell.angle_gamma   90.00
#
_symmetry.space_group_name_H-M   'P 1'
#
loop_
_entity.id
_entity.type
_entity.pdbx_description
1 polymer ?
#
loop_
_entity_poly.entity_id
_entity_poly.type
_entity_poly.pdbx_seq_one_letter_code
_entity_poly.pdbx_strand_id
1 'polypeptide(L)'
;MKKKLAFLGAGSHADAIAPVIDPLLYDFVGFFDDKDITEHDGYPVLGKLYDVLPYLEDGSIDAVFITIGDNAKRKELFEYVAKDYYDFIINIISPNALVLTPDSICGRGIFIGFGAFIGSKVKLFDNNVVNTGALIEHHTVVESHCNIAPNATINGLCYIREEVYVGSASVIIQTLDISSCTTIGAGAVVVKDIIEPGTYVGVPAKKIK
;
A
#
# COMPACT_ATOMS: atom_id res chain seq x y z
N MET A 1 -12.80 -19.73 13.49
CA MET A 1 -13.22 -19.68 12.06
C MET A 1 -12.27 -18.74 11.33
N LYS A 2 -11.96 -19.02 10.06
CA LYS A 2 -11.23 -18.08 9.21
C LYS A 2 -12.14 -16.90 8.88
N LYS A 3 -11.54 -15.71 8.69
CA LYS A 3 -12.29 -14.54 8.21
C LYS A 3 -12.46 -14.60 6.70
N LYS A 4 -13.67 -14.34 6.21
CA LYS A 4 -13.97 -14.23 4.78
C LYS A 4 -13.39 -12.92 4.26
N LEU A 5 -12.40 -13.00 3.38
CA LEU A 5 -11.68 -11.86 2.81
C LEU A 5 -12.09 -11.64 1.36
N ALA A 6 -12.41 -10.39 1.01
CA ALA A 6 -12.55 -9.96 -0.38
C ALA A 6 -11.55 -8.84 -0.73
N PHE A 7 -11.18 -8.79 -2.02
CA PHE A 7 -10.36 -7.70 -2.55
C PHE A 7 -11.20 -6.68 -3.31
N LEU A 8 -10.84 -5.41 -3.15
CA LEU A 8 -11.37 -4.31 -3.95
C LEU A 8 -10.37 -3.99 -5.07
N GLY A 9 -10.63 -4.54 -6.25
CA GLY A 9 -9.82 -4.51 -7.45
C GLY A 9 -9.40 -5.91 -7.92
N ALA A 10 -9.77 -6.29 -9.15
CA ALA A 10 -9.40 -7.53 -9.82
C ALA A 10 -8.42 -7.22 -10.97
N GLY A 11 -7.19 -6.91 -10.62
CA GLY A 11 -6.14 -6.56 -11.58
C GLY A 11 -4.78 -7.09 -11.17
N SER A 12 -3.74 -6.76 -11.93
CA SER A 12 -2.37 -7.25 -11.70
C SER A 12 -1.80 -6.97 -10.31
N HIS A 13 -2.31 -5.94 -9.63
CA HIS A 13 -1.90 -5.68 -8.24
C HIS A 13 -2.53 -6.71 -7.28
N ALA A 14 -3.77 -7.12 -7.54
CA ALA A 14 -4.39 -8.22 -6.81
C ALA A 14 -3.63 -9.53 -7.02
N ASP A 15 -3.20 -9.82 -8.27
CA ASP A 15 -2.44 -11.04 -8.58
C ASP A 15 -1.10 -11.09 -7.82
N ALA A 16 -0.49 -9.93 -7.58
CA ALA A 16 0.75 -9.85 -6.82
C ALA A 16 0.53 -10.01 -5.29
N ILE A 17 -0.66 -9.68 -4.79
CA ILE A 17 -0.97 -9.70 -3.35
C ILE A 17 -1.64 -11.02 -2.93
N ALA A 18 -2.51 -11.59 -3.75
CA ALA A 18 -3.27 -12.80 -3.40
C ALA A 18 -2.39 -13.97 -2.90
N PRO A 19 -1.21 -14.25 -3.48
CA PRO A 19 -0.33 -15.32 -3.00
C PRO A 19 0.26 -15.08 -1.60
N VAL A 20 0.14 -13.86 -1.07
CA VAL A 20 0.68 -13.46 0.24
C VAL A 20 -0.37 -13.61 1.36
N ILE A 21 -1.62 -13.85 1.01
CA ILE A 21 -2.70 -14.06 1.99
C ILE A 21 -2.37 -15.28 2.85
N ASP A 22 -2.46 -15.12 4.18
CA ASP A 22 -2.33 -16.26 5.09
C ASP A 22 -3.58 -17.15 5.04
N PRO A 23 -3.51 -18.36 4.46
CA PRO A 23 -4.65 -19.24 4.33
C PRO A 23 -5.12 -19.85 5.64
N LEU A 24 -4.39 -19.65 6.75
CA LEU A 24 -4.82 -20.08 8.08
C LEU A 24 -5.75 -19.05 8.72
N LEU A 25 -5.60 -17.78 8.38
CA LEU A 25 -6.38 -16.67 8.92
C LEU A 25 -7.58 -16.32 8.05
N TYR A 26 -7.43 -16.41 6.74
CA TYR A 26 -8.41 -15.93 5.77
C TYR A 26 -8.90 -17.02 4.83
N ASP A 27 -10.18 -16.92 4.49
CA ASP A 27 -10.84 -17.62 3.39
C ASP A 27 -11.15 -16.58 2.32
N PHE A 28 -10.39 -16.61 1.21
CA PHE A 28 -10.55 -15.65 0.15
C PHE A 28 -11.80 -15.96 -0.67
N VAL A 29 -12.78 -15.03 -0.70
CA VAL A 29 -14.11 -15.29 -1.26
C VAL A 29 -14.35 -14.61 -2.61
N GLY A 30 -13.51 -13.68 -3.05
CA GLY A 30 -13.63 -13.05 -4.37
C GLY A 30 -13.26 -11.57 -4.41
N PHE A 31 -13.69 -10.92 -5.47
CA PHE A 31 -13.31 -9.56 -5.81
C PHE A 31 -14.54 -8.65 -5.96
N PHE A 32 -14.32 -7.35 -5.80
CA PHE A 32 -15.18 -6.29 -6.31
C PHE A 32 -14.39 -5.51 -7.36
N ASP A 33 -14.95 -5.28 -8.54
CA ASP A 33 -14.28 -4.54 -9.62
C ASP A 33 -15.29 -3.86 -10.54
N ASP A 34 -14.95 -2.67 -11.06
CA ASP A 34 -15.82 -1.93 -11.98
C ASP A 34 -15.79 -2.49 -13.40
N LYS A 35 -14.83 -3.37 -13.73
CA LYS A 35 -14.82 -4.08 -15.01
C LYS A 35 -16.05 -4.98 -15.17
N ASP A 36 -16.43 -5.21 -16.42
CA ASP A 36 -17.52 -6.14 -16.76
C ASP A 36 -16.97 -7.57 -16.91
N ILE A 37 -16.59 -8.15 -15.76
CA ILE A 37 -16.07 -9.51 -15.62
C ILE A 37 -16.83 -10.22 -14.49
N THR A 38 -17.02 -11.52 -14.61
CA THR A 38 -17.70 -12.35 -13.60
C THR A 38 -16.74 -13.13 -12.72
N GLU A 39 -15.49 -13.26 -13.15
CA GLU A 39 -14.45 -14.05 -12.49
C GLU A 39 -13.06 -13.44 -12.74
N HIS A 40 -12.16 -13.59 -11.79
CA HIS A 40 -10.75 -13.28 -11.90
C HIS A 40 -9.94 -14.33 -11.11
N ASP A 41 -8.94 -14.93 -11.77
CA ASP A 41 -8.05 -15.96 -11.19
C ASP A 41 -8.79 -17.11 -10.46
N GLY A 42 -9.93 -17.58 -11.01
CA GLY A 42 -10.74 -18.66 -10.45
C GLY A 42 -11.66 -18.26 -9.29
N TYR A 43 -11.75 -16.99 -8.96
CA TYR A 43 -12.62 -16.45 -7.93
C TYR A 43 -13.70 -15.53 -8.51
N PRO A 44 -14.91 -15.51 -7.94
CA PRO A 44 -15.99 -14.67 -8.45
C PRO A 44 -15.72 -13.17 -8.25
N VAL A 45 -16.23 -12.36 -9.17
CA VAL A 45 -16.42 -10.93 -8.96
C VAL A 45 -17.83 -10.73 -8.39
N LEU A 46 -17.90 -10.29 -7.14
CA LEU A 46 -19.11 -10.24 -6.32
C LEU A 46 -19.98 -9.02 -6.63
N GLY A 47 -19.40 -7.97 -7.22
CA GLY A 47 -20.08 -6.72 -7.55
C GLY A 47 -19.09 -5.65 -7.99
N LYS A 48 -19.59 -4.41 -8.11
CA LYS A 48 -18.75 -3.24 -8.38
C LYS A 48 -18.01 -2.80 -7.12
N LEU A 49 -16.96 -1.98 -7.25
CA LEU A 49 -16.09 -1.56 -6.15
C LEU A 49 -16.87 -1.00 -4.93
N TYR A 50 -17.93 -0.24 -5.21
CA TYR A 50 -18.73 0.41 -4.16
C TYR A 50 -19.89 -0.46 -3.61
N ASP A 51 -20.10 -1.66 -4.15
CA ASP A 51 -21.13 -2.60 -3.68
C ASP A 51 -20.69 -3.37 -2.42
N VAL A 52 -19.48 -3.15 -1.93
CA VAL A 52 -18.89 -3.93 -0.82
C VAL A 52 -19.60 -3.74 0.52
N LEU A 53 -20.12 -2.52 0.81
CA LEU A 53 -20.63 -2.22 2.15
C LEU A 53 -21.80 -3.12 2.61
N PRO A 54 -22.82 -3.45 1.79
CA PRO A 54 -23.86 -4.41 2.19
C PRO A 54 -23.32 -5.78 2.61
N TYR A 55 -22.24 -6.26 1.99
CA TYR A 55 -21.61 -7.55 2.32
C TYR A 55 -20.85 -7.51 3.65
N LEU A 56 -20.33 -6.34 4.03
CA LEU A 56 -19.74 -6.11 5.35
C LEU A 56 -20.83 -6.02 6.42
N GLU A 57 -21.93 -5.35 6.10
CA GLU A 57 -23.05 -5.13 7.01
C GLU A 57 -23.77 -6.44 7.37
N ASP A 58 -24.02 -7.32 6.38
CA ASP A 58 -24.74 -8.59 6.61
C ASP A 58 -23.82 -9.74 7.07
N GLY A 59 -22.50 -9.50 7.18
CA GLY A 59 -21.52 -10.51 7.58
C GLY A 59 -21.21 -11.57 6.52
N SER A 60 -21.55 -11.31 5.25
CA SER A 60 -21.12 -12.14 4.11
C SER A 60 -19.62 -12.07 3.90
N ILE A 61 -18.98 -10.94 4.29
CA ILE A 61 -17.54 -10.68 4.28
C ILE A 61 -17.13 -10.15 5.65
N ASP A 62 -15.99 -10.63 6.19
CA ASP A 62 -15.44 -10.24 7.48
C ASP A 62 -14.22 -9.32 7.36
N ALA A 63 -13.63 -9.22 6.17
CA ALA A 63 -12.42 -8.44 5.92
C ALA A 63 -12.31 -8.02 4.45
N VAL A 64 -11.69 -6.87 4.23
CA VAL A 64 -11.38 -6.36 2.88
C VAL A 64 -9.95 -5.87 2.78
N PHE A 65 -9.42 -5.89 1.56
CA PHE A 65 -8.16 -5.23 1.20
C PHE A 65 -8.29 -4.54 -0.16
N ILE A 66 -7.70 -3.34 -0.30
CA ILE A 66 -7.80 -2.54 -1.52
C ILE A 66 -6.59 -2.84 -2.42
N THR A 67 -6.84 -3.46 -3.57
CA THR A 67 -5.82 -3.93 -4.52
C THR A 67 -5.72 -3.03 -5.76
N ILE A 68 -5.87 -1.72 -5.58
CA ILE A 68 -5.75 -0.71 -6.64
C ILE A 68 -4.35 -0.10 -6.61
N GLY A 69 -3.65 -0.12 -7.75
CA GLY A 69 -2.29 0.42 -7.87
C GLY A 69 -2.22 1.95 -7.90
N ASP A 70 -3.24 2.62 -8.44
CA ASP A 70 -3.34 4.08 -8.46
C ASP A 70 -3.56 4.62 -7.05
N ASN A 71 -2.69 5.54 -6.58
CA ASN A 71 -2.75 6.07 -5.21
C ASN A 71 -4.05 6.82 -4.92
N ALA A 72 -4.52 7.65 -5.86
CA ALA A 72 -5.71 8.47 -5.66
C ALA A 72 -6.98 7.60 -5.59
N LYS A 73 -7.11 6.63 -6.51
CA LYS A 73 -8.25 5.70 -6.51
C LYS A 73 -8.20 4.75 -5.30
N ARG A 74 -7.00 4.29 -4.89
CA ARG A 74 -6.83 3.47 -3.68
C ARG A 74 -7.22 4.24 -2.43
N LYS A 75 -6.85 5.53 -2.33
CA LYS A 75 -7.25 6.43 -1.26
C LYS A 75 -8.77 6.59 -1.20
N GLU A 76 -9.40 6.94 -2.33
CA GLU A 76 -10.85 7.11 -2.44
C GLU A 76 -11.62 5.89 -1.90
N LEU A 77 -11.23 4.69 -2.32
CA LEU A 77 -11.86 3.45 -1.88
C LEU A 77 -11.57 3.14 -0.40
N PHE A 78 -10.34 3.41 0.05
CA PHE A 78 -10.00 3.25 1.46
C PHE A 78 -10.87 4.14 2.34
N GLU A 79 -10.96 5.42 2.03
CA GLU A 79 -11.77 6.40 2.77
C GLU A 79 -13.27 6.04 2.73
N TYR A 80 -13.76 5.52 1.57
CA TYR A 80 -15.14 5.07 1.43
C TYR A 80 -15.47 3.95 2.39
N VAL A 81 -14.61 2.92 2.49
CA VAL A 81 -14.82 1.80 3.41
C VAL A 81 -14.53 2.20 4.85
N ALA A 82 -13.45 2.94 5.09
CA ALA A 82 -12.98 3.30 6.41
C ALA A 82 -13.95 4.17 7.21
N LYS A 83 -14.82 4.91 6.52
CA LYS A 83 -15.82 5.78 7.13
C LYS A 83 -16.67 5.04 8.18
N ASP A 84 -17.09 3.81 7.87
CA ASP A 84 -17.99 3.03 8.73
C ASP A 84 -17.40 1.66 9.10
N TYR A 85 -16.40 1.16 8.34
CA TYR A 85 -15.85 -0.20 8.44
C TYR A 85 -14.31 -0.23 8.52
N TYR A 86 -13.69 0.76 9.18
CA TYR A 86 -12.22 0.85 9.30
C TYR A 86 -11.58 -0.45 9.83
N ASP A 87 -12.19 -1.07 10.84
CA ASP A 87 -11.68 -2.30 11.46
C ASP A 87 -11.77 -3.55 10.58
N PHE A 88 -12.56 -3.50 9.51
CA PHE A 88 -12.65 -4.56 8.52
C PHE A 88 -11.55 -4.49 7.46
N ILE A 89 -10.86 -3.35 7.33
CA ILE A 89 -9.71 -3.22 6.44
C ILE A 89 -8.50 -3.87 7.11
N ILE A 90 -7.91 -4.86 6.46
CA ILE A 90 -6.78 -5.63 7.02
C ILE A 90 -5.45 -5.17 6.47
N ASN A 91 -4.36 -5.54 7.15
CA ASN A 91 -3.00 -5.46 6.64
C ASN A 91 -2.59 -6.82 6.05
N ILE A 92 -1.87 -6.81 4.94
CA ILE A 92 -1.30 -8.01 4.32
C ILE A 92 0.22 -7.86 4.31
N ILE A 93 0.90 -8.69 5.10
CA ILE A 93 2.35 -8.65 5.29
C ILE A 93 2.94 -9.97 4.84
N SER A 94 3.84 -9.93 3.88
CA SER A 94 4.55 -11.13 3.43
C SER A 94 5.31 -11.79 4.60
N PRO A 95 5.22 -13.10 4.77
CA PRO A 95 6.02 -13.81 5.78
C PRO A 95 7.55 -13.69 5.52
N ASN A 96 7.95 -13.28 4.32
CA ASN A 96 9.33 -13.04 3.95
C ASN A 96 9.72 -11.53 4.01
N ALA A 97 8.85 -10.67 4.50
CA ALA A 97 9.21 -9.30 4.86
C ALA A 97 9.84 -9.28 6.25
N LEU A 98 10.76 -8.37 6.48
CA LEU A 98 11.36 -8.16 7.80
C LEU A 98 10.87 -6.84 8.41
N VAL A 99 10.00 -6.93 9.41
CA VAL A 99 9.54 -5.78 10.21
C VAL A 99 10.20 -5.87 11.59
N LEU A 100 11.17 -4.98 11.86
CA LEU A 100 11.97 -5.05 13.10
C LEU A 100 11.18 -4.73 14.35
N THR A 101 10.15 -3.90 14.24
CA THR A 101 9.35 -3.45 15.39
C THR A 101 7.86 -3.58 15.04
N PRO A 102 7.07 -4.40 15.74
CA PRO A 102 5.63 -4.55 15.48
C PRO A 102 4.88 -3.20 15.50
N ASP A 103 5.25 -2.30 16.42
CA ASP A 103 4.67 -0.95 16.55
C ASP A 103 4.96 -0.03 15.35
N SER A 104 5.70 -0.50 14.35
CA SER A 104 5.87 0.21 13.09
C SER A 104 4.60 0.27 12.26
N ILE A 105 3.69 -0.68 12.44
CA ILE A 105 2.42 -0.76 11.72
C ILE A 105 1.38 0.02 12.52
N CYS A 106 1.18 1.29 12.14
CA CYS A 106 0.30 2.21 12.86
C CYS A 106 -1.10 2.30 12.26
N GLY A 107 -1.28 1.83 11.01
CA GLY A 107 -2.52 1.96 10.26
C GLY A 107 -3.08 0.64 9.74
N ARG A 108 -4.07 0.75 8.86
CA ARG A 108 -4.76 -0.33 8.18
C ARG A 108 -4.61 -0.23 6.65
N GLY A 109 -4.91 -1.32 5.95
CA GLY A 109 -4.78 -1.38 4.49
C GLY A 109 -3.33 -1.38 4.00
N ILE A 110 -2.38 -1.74 4.86
CA ILE A 110 -0.96 -1.74 4.55
C ILE A 110 -0.58 -3.06 3.87
N PHE A 111 0.08 -2.97 2.73
CA PHE A 111 0.75 -4.10 2.10
C PHE A 111 2.26 -4.00 2.32
N ILE A 112 2.87 -5.09 2.78
CA ILE A 112 4.34 -5.23 2.85
C ILE A 112 4.73 -6.48 2.07
N GLY A 113 5.37 -6.27 0.93
CA GLY A 113 5.71 -7.30 -0.05
C GLY A 113 6.94 -8.14 0.32
N PHE A 114 7.20 -9.14 -0.51
CA PHE A 114 8.31 -10.06 -0.35
C PHE A 114 9.66 -9.33 -0.24
N GLY A 115 10.46 -9.69 0.75
CA GLY A 115 11.80 -9.14 0.96
C GLY A 115 11.86 -7.66 1.33
N ALA A 116 10.72 -7.02 1.58
CA ALA A 116 10.71 -5.65 2.08
C ALA A 116 11.29 -5.58 3.51
N PHE A 117 12.00 -4.50 3.80
CA PHE A 117 12.60 -4.25 5.10
C PHE A 117 12.01 -2.99 5.74
N ILE A 118 11.52 -3.13 6.95
CA ILE A 118 11.01 -2.04 7.78
C ILE A 118 11.88 -1.93 9.03
N GLY A 119 12.69 -0.87 9.06
CA GLY A 119 13.67 -0.61 10.11
C GLY A 119 13.05 -0.27 11.46
N SER A 120 13.92 -0.18 12.47
CA SER A 120 13.50 0.11 13.84
C SER A 120 12.86 1.50 13.96
N LYS A 121 11.74 1.59 14.70
CA LYS A 121 11.01 2.86 14.96
C LYS A 121 10.48 3.55 13.69
N VAL A 122 10.35 2.84 12.60
CA VAL A 122 9.57 3.31 11.44
C VAL A 122 8.11 3.42 11.86
N LYS A 123 7.38 4.37 11.28
CA LYS A 123 5.93 4.50 11.43
C LYS A 123 5.27 4.46 10.06
N LEU A 124 4.42 3.46 9.83
CA LEU A 124 3.60 3.32 8.63
C LEU A 124 2.14 3.57 8.99
N PHE A 125 1.56 4.58 8.38
CA PHE A 125 0.14 4.89 8.54
C PHE A 125 -0.72 4.19 7.49
N ASP A 126 -1.97 4.59 7.32
CA ASP A 126 -2.97 3.87 6.56
C ASP A 126 -2.64 3.70 5.08
N ASN A 127 -3.11 2.59 4.50
CA ASN A 127 -3.22 2.35 3.06
C ASN A 127 -1.90 2.50 2.29
N ASN A 128 -0.79 2.15 2.96
CA ASN A 128 0.54 2.16 2.36
C ASN A 128 0.84 0.87 1.61
N VAL A 129 1.48 0.99 0.46
CA VAL A 129 2.05 -0.12 -0.28
C VAL A 129 3.57 -0.06 -0.16
N VAL A 130 4.18 -1.01 0.54
CA VAL A 130 5.62 -1.23 0.57
C VAL A 130 5.93 -2.47 -0.24
N ASN A 131 6.38 -2.28 -1.47
CA ASN A 131 6.45 -3.34 -2.46
C ASN A 131 7.72 -4.22 -2.30
N THR A 132 7.85 -5.23 -3.16
CA THR A 132 8.93 -6.22 -3.16
C THR A 132 10.31 -5.59 -3.03
N GLY A 133 11.08 -6.02 -2.03
CA GLY A 133 12.45 -5.58 -1.80
C GLY A 133 12.61 -4.10 -1.43
N ALA A 134 11.54 -3.36 -1.20
CA ALA A 134 11.64 -1.97 -0.76
C ALA A 134 12.23 -1.90 0.65
N LEU A 135 13.05 -0.88 0.90
CA LEU A 135 13.77 -0.71 2.15
C LEU A 135 13.42 0.64 2.77
N ILE A 136 12.93 0.62 4.01
CA ILE A 136 12.63 1.80 4.81
C ILE A 136 13.44 1.74 6.10
N GLU A 137 14.40 2.65 6.23
CA GLU A 137 15.32 2.69 7.35
C GLU A 137 14.73 3.39 8.59
N HIS A 138 15.43 3.21 9.69
CA HIS A 138 15.04 3.57 11.06
C HIS A 138 14.51 5.00 11.22
N HIS A 139 13.52 5.18 12.10
CA HIS A 139 12.92 6.46 12.49
C HIS A 139 12.22 7.21 11.34
N THR A 140 12.04 6.58 10.18
CA THR A 140 11.31 7.16 9.06
C THR A 140 9.81 7.10 9.33
N VAL A 141 9.12 8.16 8.99
CA VAL A 141 7.67 8.26 9.04
C VAL A 141 7.13 8.23 7.62
N VAL A 142 6.18 7.35 7.33
CA VAL A 142 5.45 7.29 6.07
C VAL A 142 3.99 7.52 6.37
N GLU A 143 3.48 8.69 5.99
CA GLU A 143 2.06 9.04 6.14
C GLU A 143 1.18 8.17 5.24
N SER A 144 -0.12 8.40 5.26
CA SER A 144 -1.09 7.53 4.61
C SER A 144 -1.03 7.58 3.07
N HIS A 145 -1.51 6.51 2.45
CA HIS A 145 -1.75 6.41 0.99
C HIS A 145 -0.50 6.45 0.11
N CYS A 146 0.70 6.23 0.66
CA CYS A 146 1.93 6.18 -0.11
C CYS A 146 2.12 4.85 -0.84
N ASN A 147 2.96 4.88 -1.89
CA ASN A 147 3.40 3.68 -2.60
C ASN A 147 4.93 3.71 -2.71
N ILE A 148 5.57 2.77 -2.05
CA ILE A 148 7.01 2.55 -2.10
C ILE A 148 7.24 1.38 -3.05
N ALA A 149 7.60 1.70 -4.29
CA ALA A 149 7.71 0.75 -5.40
C ALA A 149 8.87 -0.24 -5.21
N PRO A 150 8.95 -1.33 -6.02
CA PRO A 150 9.96 -2.36 -5.84
C PRO A 150 11.39 -1.84 -5.77
N ASN A 151 12.15 -2.35 -4.78
CA ASN A 151 13.56 -1.99 -4.52
C ASN A 151 13.81 -0.49 -4.27
N ALA A 152 12.81 0.31 -4.00
CA ALA A 152 13.01 1.69 -3.58
C ALA A 152 13.63 1.72 -2.17
N THR A 153 14.54 2.66 -1.93
CA THR A 153 15.25 2.81 -0.66
C THR A 153 14.95 4.18 -0.04
N ILE A 154 14.46 4.18 1.19
CA ILE A 154 14.28 5.38 2.00
C ILE A 154 15.20 5.26 3.20
N ASN A 155 16.23 6.09 3.26
CA ASN A 155 17.17 6.08 4.37
C ASN A 155 16.54 6.66 5.65
N GLY A 156 17.29 6.57 6.76
CA GLY A 156 16.76 6.88 8.09
C GLY A 156 16.36 8.33 8.31
N LEU A 157 15.41 8.53 9.25
CA LEU A 157 14.96 9.85 9.69
C LEU A 157 14.25 10.68 8.61
N CYS A 158 13.71 10.03 7.58
CA CYS A 158 12.92 10.71 6.56
C CYS A 158 11.48 10.90 7.00
N TYR A 159 10.82 11.92 6.42
CA TYR A 159 9.40 12.16 6.56
C TYR A 159 8.75 12.12 5.16
N ILE A 160 7.96 11.09 4.90
CA ILE A 160 7.27 10.89 3.63
C ILE A 160 5.80 11.23 3.85
N ARG A 161 5.36 12.35 3.26
CA ARG A 161 4.01 12.84 3.45
C ARG A 161 2.99 12.06 2.64
N GLU A 162 1.71 12.38 2.81
CA GLU A 162 0.61 11.65 2.17
C GLU A 162 0.71 11.56 0.65
N GLU A 163 0.24 10.44 0.10
CA GLU A 163 0.10 10.21 -1.35
C GLU A 163 1.41 10.28 -2.14
N VAL A 164 2.57 10.14 -1.48
CA VAL A 164 3.86 10.07 -2.17
C VAL A 164 4.02 8.74 -2.90
N TYR A 165 4.47 8.82 -4.16
CA TYR A 165 4.89 7.66 -4.94
C TYR A 165 6.41 7.64 -5.05
N VAL A 166 7.05 6.65 -4.47
CA VAL A 166 8.50 6.42 -4.52
C VAL A 166 8.78 5.35 -5.55
N GLY A 167 9.25 5.75 -6.73
CA GLY A 167 9.45 4.89 -7.91
C GLY A 167 10.48 3.79 -7.71
N SER A 168 10.37 2.73 -8.50
CA SER A 168 11.23 1.54 -8.39
C SER A 168 12.71 1.88 -8.42
N ALA A 169 13.50 1.26 -7.53
CA ALA A 169 14.95 1.45 -7.39
C ALA A 169 15.39 2.91 -7.20
N SER A 170 14.50 3.81 -6.77
CA SER A 170 14.88 5.16 -6.38
C SER A 170 15.46 5.18 -4.96
N VAL A 171 16.23 6.22 -4.64
CA VAL A 171 16.85 6.41 -3.33
C VAL A 171 16.51 7.78 -2.78
N ILE A 172 16.02 7.83 -1.55
CA ILE A 172 15.89 9.04 -0.75
C ILE A 172 16.98 8.99 0.33
N ILE A 173 17.92 9.93 0.34
CA ILE A 173 18.94 9.96 1.39
C ILE A 173 18.31 10.34 2.74
N GLN A 174 19.07 10.16 3.83
CA GLN A 174 18.58 10.36 5.19
C GLN A 174 18.13 11.80 5.48
N THR A 175 17.24 11.94 6.47
CA THR A 175 16.79 13.21 7.08
C THR A 175 16.01 14.16 6.17
N LEU A 176 15.42 13.63 5.10
CA LEU A 176 14.66 14.45 4.14
C LEU A 176 13.16 14.44 4.43
N ASP A 177 12.51 15.56 4.13
CA ASP A 177 11.07 15.75 4.12
C ASP A 177 10.57 15.81 2.66
N ILE A 178 9.61 14.94 2.33
CA ILE A 178 9.04 14.82 0.99
C ILE A 178 7.56 15.24 1.05
N SER A 179 7.24 16.34 0.38
CA SER A 179 5.87 16.89 0.38
C SER A 179 4.85 15.93 -0.23
N SER A 180 3.60 16.04 0.25
CA SER A 180 2.47 15.25 -0.23
C SER A 180 2.29 15.33 -1.75
N CYS A 181 1.64 14.32 -2.34
CA CYS A 181 1.33 14.24 -3.76
C CYS A 181 2.59 14.35 -4.67
N THR A 182 3.75 13.91 -4.17
CA THR A 182 5.01 13.89 -4.93
C THR A 182 5.23 12.53 -5.58
N THR A 183 5.66 12.55 -6.83
CA THR A 183 6.13 11.36 -7.55
C THR A 183 7.65 11.42 -7.72
N ILE A 184 8.34 10.44 -7.17
CA ILE A 184 9.76 10.21 -7.41
C ILE A 184 9.87 9.15 -8.50
N GLY A 185 10.49 9.49 -9.63
CA GLY A 185 10.64 8.57 -10.76
C GLY A 185 11.58 7.40 -10.45
N ALA A 186 11.42 6.31 -11.18
CA ALA A 186 12.27 5.12 -11.03
C ALA A 186 13.76 5.47 -11.19
N GLY A 187 14.60 4.92 -10.32
CA GLY A 187 16.05 5.14 -10.30
C GLY A 187 16.50 6.56 -9.93
N ALA A 188 15.60 7.44 -9.51
CA ALA A 188 15.98 8.78 -9.09
C ALA A 188 16.67 8.78 -7.72
N VAL A 189 17.57 9.75 -7.49
CA VAL A 189 18.24 9.94 -6.20
C VAL A 189 17.89 11.32 -5.65
N VAL A 190 17.08 11.34 -4.59
CA VAL A 190 16.68 12.56 -3.88
C VAL A 190 17.72 12.89 -2.82
N VAL A 191 18.33 14.07 -2.93
CA VAL A 191 19.45 14.52 -2.09
C VAL A 191 19.14 15.79 -1.29
N LYS A 192 17.91 16.27 -1.34
CA LYS A 192 17.42 17.43 -0.56
C LYS A 192 15.91 17.34 -0.41
N ASP A 193 15.35 18.08 0.54
CA ASP A 193 13.92 18.17 0.76
C ASP A 193 13.16 18.53 -0.52
N ILE A 194 11.98 17.93 -0.66
CA ILE A 194 11.02 18.27 -1.69
C ILE A 194 9.85 18.98 -1.01
N ILE A 195 9.79 20.29 -1.18
CA ILE A 195 8.79 21.16 -0.55
C ILE A 195 7.57 21.43 -1.42
N GLU A 196 7.66 21.20 -2.72
CA GLU A 196 6.56 21.39 -3.67
C GLU A 196 6.14 20.06 -4.28
N PRO A 197 4.84 19.75 -4.37
CA PRO A 197 4.36 18.60 -5.10
C PRO A 197 4.82 18.59 -6.55
N GLY A 198 4.95 17.40 -7.13
CA GLY A 198 5.31 17.25 -8.54
C GLY A 198 6.06 15.96 -8.84
N THR A 199 6.58 15.86 -10.05
CA THR A 199 7.36 14.70 -10.50
C THR A 199 8.85 15.04 -10.53
N TYR A 200 9.64 14.25 -9.84
CA TYR A 200 11.09 14.41 -9.70
C TYR A 200 11.83 13.21 -10.26
N VAL A 201 12.78 13.42 -11.15
CA VAL A 201 13.54 12.35 -11.82
C VAL A 201 15.03 12.66 -11.90
N GLY A 202 15.85 11.63 -12.07
CA GLY A 202 17.28 11.74 -12.34
C GLY A 202 18.17 11.67 -11.10
N VAL A 203 19.48 11.80 -11.30
CA VAL A 203 20.55 11.73 -10.28
C VAL A 203 21.44 12.96 -10.42
N PRO A 204 21.32 13.96 -9.52
CA PRO A 204 20.30 14.08 -8.47
C PRO A 204 18.90 14.37 -9.05
N ALA A 205 17.87 14.04 -8.27
CA ALA A 205 16.47 14.23 -8.67
C ALA A 205 16.14 15.72 -8.88
N LYS A 206 15.46 16.03 -10.00
CA LYS A 206 15.01 17.38 -10.36
C LYS A 206 13.54 17.33 -10.76
N LYS A 207 12.80 18.39 -10.41
CA LYS A 207 11.39 18.55 -10.80
C LYS A 207 11.30 18.69 -12.32
N ILE A 208 10.37 17.93 -12.93
CA ILE A 208 10.08 17.97 -14.36
C ILE A 208 8.63 18.33 -14.65
N LYS A 209 7.76 18.24 -13.63
CA LYS A 209 6.32 18.52 -13.78
C LYS A 209 5.73 19.00 -12.47
#